data_c1f0d127a0aa25ba17cee35e8267b2b6
#
_entry.id   c1f0d127a0aa25ba17cee35e8267b2b6
#
_cell.length_a   1.000
_cell.length_b   1.000
_cell.length_c   1.000
_cell.angle_alpha   90.00
_cell.angle_beta   90.00
_cell.angle_gamma   90.00
#
_symmetry.space_group_name_H-M   'P 1'
#
loop_
_entity.id
_entity.type
_entity.pdbx_description
1 polymer ?
#
loop_
_entity_poly.entity_id
_entity_poly.type
_entity_poly.pdbx_seq_one_letter_code
_entity_poly.pdbx_strand_id
1 'polypeptide(L)'
;MSNNPPIEVPQGAIRLNTDSQRLEFFAQDRWYEMATHSDVFDGGAGIGLIFQGDAPNTNIDVINISTTGNATDYGQDHHNNDSVGATGDRTRALCYGGGSPSATNKIEFYTISTKGNSGIDFGDLTFTARQPGNACNSTRSLMCGGYPSPYSTGNAVNTICYVTTQTTGNALDFGDLVTTGEQTMASSPTRGVGIGGYGVGPSAPSGARLTECQFVTTHTLGNAFEFANLQAVRNDATGCGNNVRGVFMGGGGSPAQTDAITFVEHASLGRPTDFGTLIAISQSHASTSNHVRAVKTNGYRGSPVSASNNIFEFVNIASGGRATEFGDSTYSGSASAAHCNAQGGL
;
A
#
# COMPACT_ATOMS: atom_id res chain seq x y z
N MET A 1 13.07 51.57 -34.74
CA MET A 1 12.69 51.44 -33.33
C MET A 1 11.16 51.59 -33.28
N SER A 2 10.45 50.59 -32.93
CA SER A 2 8.98 50.60 -32.82
C SER A 2 8.60 51.40 -31.59
N ASN A 3 7.90 52.54 -31.80
CA ASN A 3 7.37 53.41 -30.73
C ASN A 3 5.98 52.92 -30.25
N ASN A 4 5.81 51.62 -30.10
CA ASN A 4 4.59 51.16 -29.43
C ASN A 4 4.78 51.35 -27.91
N PRO A 5 3.83 52.02 -27.23
CA PRO A 5 3.87 52.08 -25.77
C PRO A 5 3.84 50.65 -25.22
N PRO A 6 4.48 50.39 -24.09
CA PRO A 6 4.42 49.08 -23.48
C PRO A 6 2.95 48.69 -23.27
N ILE A 7 2.53 47.56 -23.80
CA ILE A 7 1.21 47.01 -23.54
C ILE A 7 1.11 46.78 -22.04
N GLU A 8 0.20 47.48 -21.38
CA GLU A 8 -0.08 47.22 -19.96
C GLU A 8 -0.48 45.75 -19.81
N VAL A 9 0.26 45.01 -19.02
CA VAL A 9 -0.08 43.63 -18.72
C VAL A 9 -1.23 43.62 -17.74
N PRO A 10 -2.36 42.97 -18.05
CA PRO A 10 -3.47 42.93 -17.13
C PRO A 10 -3.14 42.09 -15.88
N GLN A 11 -3.64 42.54 -14.74
CA GLN A 11 -3.55 41.75 -13.49
C GLN A 11 -4.12 40.35 -13.70
N GLY A 12 -3.40 39.32 -13.26
CA GLY A 12 -3.75 37.93 -13.46
C GLY A 12 -3.28 37.31 -14.79
N ALA A 13 -2.60 38.07 -15.66
CA ALA A 13 -2.01 37.50 -16.87
C ALA A 13 -0.99 36.40 -16.51
N ILE A 14 -0.98 35.33 -17.30
CA ILE A 14 -0.08 34.19 -17.14
C ILE A 14 0.81 34.11 -18.38
N ARG A 15 2.10 33.87 -18.18
CA ARG A 15 3.06 33.61 -19.26
C ARG A 15 4.00 32.46 -18.91
N LEU A 16 4.56 31.82 -19.94
CA LEU A 16 5.76 30.99 -19.79
C LEU A 16 6.98 31.90 -19.98
N ASN A 17 7.81 32.03 -18.96
CA ASN A 17 9.12 32.65 -19.08
C ASN A 17 10.08 31.64 -19.74
N THR A 18 10.49 31.90 -20.99
CA THR A 18 11.31 30.98 -21.78
C THR A 18 12.76 30.94 -21.29
N ASP A 19 13.22 31.96 -20.57
CA ASP A 19 14.61 32.03 -20.05
C ASP A 19 14.74 31.19 -18.77
N SER A 20 13.74 31.27 -17.86
CA SER A 20 13.69 30.48 -16.64
C SER A 20 12.94 29.14 -16.82
N GLN A 21 12.24 28.96 -17.96
CA GLN A 21 11.33 27.83 -18.25
C GLN A 21 10.22 27.63 -17.20
N ARG A 22 9.76 28.73 -16.60
CA ARG A 22 8.77 28.72 -15.53
C ARG A 22 7.51 29.49 -15.91
N LEU A 23 6.38 29.03 -15.37
CA LEU A 23 5.13 29.79 -15.46
C LEU A 23 5.18 30.96 -14.49
N GLU A 24 4.74 32.12 -14.94
CA GLU A 24 4.65 33.33 -14.14
C GLU A 24 3.26 33.92 -14.26
N PHE A 25 2.77 34.55 -13.19
CA PHE A 25 1.56 35.35 -13.21
C PHE A 25 1.86 36.80 -12.83
N PHE A 26 1.15 37.72 -13.45
CA PHE A 26 1.30 39.14 -13.21
C PHE A 26 0.37 39.63 -12.11
N ALA A 27 0.95 40.17 -11.03
CA ALA A 27 0.21 40.76 -9.92
C ALA A 27 1.03 41.87 -9.29
N GLN A 28 0.38 42.88 -8.72
CA GLN A 28 1.05 44.01 -8.06
C GLN A 28 2.20 44.62 -8.90
N ASP A 29 1.92 44.81 -10.19
CA ASP A 29 2.82 45.41 -11.18
C ASP A 29 4.16 44.68 -11.37
N ARG A 30 4.20 43.38 -11.09
CA ARG A 30 5.34 42.49 -11.34
C ARG A 30 4.95 41.08 -11.68
N TRP A 31 5.87 40.37 -12.28
CA TRP A 31 5.71 38.94 -12.52
C TRP A 31 6.16 38.14 -11.30
N TYR A 32 5.29 37.26 -10.85
CA TYR A 32 5.58 36.27 -9.81
C TYR A 32 5.70 34.89 -10.44
N GLU A 33 6.73 34.18 -10.06
CA GLU A 33 6.90 32.79 -10.44
C GLU A 33 5.80 31.96 -9.79
N MET A 34 5.09 31.18 -10.61
CA MET A 34 4.21 30.14 -10.09
C MET A 34 5.08 28.98 -9.67
N ALA A 35 5.11 28.66 -8.38
CA ALA A 35 5.65 27.40 -7.93
C ALA A 35 4.78 26.29 -8.49
N THR A 36 5.13 25.80 -9.68
CA THR A 36 4.57 24.56 -10.20
C THR A 36 5.20 23.41 -9.45
N HIS A 37 4.73 23.16 -8.27
CA HIS A 37 5.03 21.90 -7.60
C HIS A 37 4.13 20.85 -8.26
N SER A 38 4.69 20.13 -9.19
CA SER A 38 4.09 18.88 -9.62
C SER A 38 4.35 17.87 -8.50
N ASP A 39 3.38 17.68 -7.65
CA ASP A 39 3.40 16.58 -6.69
C ASP A 39 3.59 15.21 -7.37
N VAL A 40 3.37 15.15 -8.68
CA VAL A 40 3.58 14.00 -9.54
C VAL A 40 5.07 13.85 -9.94
N PHE A 41 5.88 14.89 -9.75
CA PHE A 41 7.28 14.95 -10.20
C PHE A 41 8.28 15.26 -9.09
N ASP A 42 7.95 14.99 -7.88
CA ASP A 42 9.00 14.75 -6.89
C ASP A 42 9.66 13.40 -7.25
N GLY A 43 10.37 13.45 -8.36
CA GLY A 43 11.25 12.47 -9.00
C GLY A 43 11.14 11.02 -8.66
N GLY A 44 9.95 10.54 -8.31
CA GLY A 44 9.73 9.15 -7.98
C GLY A 44 10.59 8.63 -6.82
N ALA A 45 11.07 9.48 -5.94
CA ALA A 45 11.76 9.06 -4.72
C ALA A 45 10.73 8.56 -3.70
N GLY A 46 10.04 7.48 -4.03
CA GLY A 46 9.20 6.79 -3.07
C GLY A 46 10.06 6.25 -1.94
N ILE A 47 9.88 6.77 -0.74
CA ILE A 47 10.48 6.20 0.48
C ILE A 47 9.50 5.16 1.03
N GLY A 48 9.88 3.90 0.99
CA GLY A 48 9.11 2.79 1.52
C GLY A 48 9.61 2.40 2.90
N LEU A 49 8.71 2.28 3.87
CA LEU A 49 8.95 1.68 5.18
C LEU A 49 8.40 0.26 5.19
N ILE A 50 9.20 -0.68 5.64
CA ILE A 50 8.86 -2.09 5.77
C ILE A 50 8.89 -2.45 7.26
N PHE A 51 7.72 -2.76 7.81
CA PHE A 51 7.54 -3.24 9.17
C PHE A 51 7.74 -4.74 9.16
N GLN A 52 8.76 -5.21 9.86
CA GLN A 52 9.11 -6.63 9.86
C GLN A 52 8.10 -7.43 10.66
N GLY A 53 7.70 -8.57 10.10
CA GLY A 53 6.92 -9.58 10.83
C GLY A 53 7.82 -10.60 11.52
N ASP A 54 7.25 -11.72 11.94
CA ASP A 54 7.93 -12.80 12.66
C ASP A 54 8.44 -12.34 14.05
N ALA A 55 7.51 -12.12 14.99
CA ALA A 55 7.85 -11.81 16.38
C ALA A 55 8.95 -12.74 16.95
N PRO A 56 9.93 -12.23 17.68
CA PRO A 56 9.99 -10.95 18.39
C PRO A 56 10.70 -9.79 17.65
N ASN A 57 10.50 -9.63 16.38
CA ASN A 57 11.20 -8.62 15.60
C ASN A 57 10.43 -7.28 15.59
N THR A 58 11.11 -6.19 15.88
CA THR A 58 10.57 -4.84 15.91
C THR A 58 11.24 -3.93 14.88
N ASN A 59 12.11 -4.46 14.01
CA ASN A 59 12.86 -3.64 13.07
C ASN A 59 11.96 -3.06 11.97
N ILE A 60 12.25 -1.83 11.62
CA ILE A 60 11.66 -1.16 10.46
C ILE A 60 12.80 -0.88 9.47
N ASP A 61 12.65 -1.40 8.27
CA ASP A 61 13.54 -1.13 7.15
C ASP A 61 13.03 0.05 6.32
N VAL A 62 13.96 0.77 5.69
CA VAL A 62 13.66 1.81 4.72
C VAL A 62 14.35 1.56 3.40
N ILE A 63 13.62 1.79 2.30
CA ILE A 63 14.13 1.72 0.92
C ILE A 63 13.78 2.99 0.14
N ASN A 64 14.57 3.29 -0.87
CA ASN A 64 14.19 4.22 -1.92
C ASN A 64 13.75 3.42 -3.15
N ILE A 65 12.45 3.44 -3.48
CA ILE A 65 11.88 2.63 -4.57
C ILE A 65 12.42 3.01 -5.94
N SER A 66 12.86 4.25 -6.12
CA SER A 66 13.37 4.73 -7.42
C SER A 66 14.77 4.18 -7.75
N THR A 67 15.53 3.77 -6.75
CA THR A 67 16.87 3.20 -6.91
C THR A 67 16.90 1.79 -6.32
N THR A 68 17.43 0.82 -7.07
CA THR A 68 17.68 -0.52 -6.53
C THR A 68 18.80 -0.48 -5.49
N GLY A 69 18.74 -1.37 -4.53
CA GLY A 69 19.74 -1.50 -3.46
C GLY A 69 19.14 -2.08 -2.19
N ASN A 70 20.00 -2.41 -1.25
CA ASN A 70 19.58 -3.01 0.01
C ASN A 70 18.84 -1.99 0.90
N ALA A 71 17.96 -2.49 1.71
CA ALA A 71 17.32 -1.72 2.76
C ALA A 71 18.35 -1.24 3.79
N THR A 72 18.00 -0.18 4.47
CA THR A 72 18.74 0.31 5.63
C THR A 72 17.81 0.41 6.82
N ASP A 73 18.36 0.28 8.01
CA ASP A 73 17.60 0.44 9.25
C ASP A 73 16.96 1.84 9.31
N TYR A 74 15.66 1.88 9.59
CA TYR A 74 14.91 3.11 9.85
C TYR A 74 14.75 3.36 11.35
N GLY A 75 14.49 2.32 12.12
CA GLY A 75 14.19 2.37 13.54
C GLY A 75 13.44 1.13 14.00
N GLN A 76 12.68 1.28 15.07
CA GLN A 76 11.95 0.16 15.66
C GLN A 76 10.49 0.53 15.92
N ASP A 77 9.58 -0.42 15.73
CA ASP A 77 8.23 -0.29 16.23
C ASP A 77 8.17 -0.67 17.72
N HIS A 78 7.13 -0.21 18.40
CA HIS A 78 6.93 -0.56 19.82
C HIS A 78 6.15 -1.88 19.99
N HIS A 79 5.60 -2.39 18.91
CA HIS A 79 4.81 -3.60 18.94
C HIS A 79 5.67 -4.75 18.43
N ASN A 80 5.96 -5.68 19.30
CA ASN A 80 6.53 -6.98 18.94
C ASN A 80 5.47 -7.79 18.17
N ASN A 81 5.12 -7.32 16.97
CA ASN A 81 3.92 -7.73 16.28
C ASN A 81 4.22 -8.59 15.05
N ASP A 82 3.53 -9.70 15.00
CA ASP A 82 3.37 -10.55 13.85
C ASP A 82 2.09 -10.17 13.10
N SER A 83 2.12 -10.20 11.77
CA SER A 83 0.92 -10.04 10.93
C SER A 83 0.23 -8.67 11.07
N VAL A 84 1.00 -7.61 11.16
CA VAL A 84 0.54 -6.22 11.18
C VAL A 84 -0.02 -5.77 9.81
N GLY A 85 -0.81 -4.70 9.81
CA GLY A 85 -1.13 -3.94 8.62
C GLY A 85 -0.35 -2.63 8.56
N ALA A 86 -0.12 -2.11 7.35
CA ALA A 86 0.49 -0.80 7.17
C ALA A 86 -0.23 -0.01 6.07
N THR A 87 -0.41 1.27 6.30
CA THR A 87 -1.03 2.21 5.37
C THR A 87 -0.50 3.62 5.66
N GLY A 88 -1.01 4.65 5.05
CA GLY A 88 -0.56 6.01 5.36
C GLY A 88 -0.81 6.99 4.24
N ASP A 89 -0.09 8.12 4.33
CA ASP A 89 -0.06 9.13 3.29
C ASP A 89 1.39 9.50 2.91
N ARG A 90 1.59 10.66 2.30
CA ARG A 90 2.93 11.13 1.86
C ARG A 90 3.92 11.38 3.00
N THR A 91 3.45 11.63 4.19
CA THR A 91 4.27 12.09 5.32
C THR A 91 4.29 11.12 6.48
N ARG A 92 3.21 10.37 6.66
CA ARG A 92 3.02 9.42 7.76
C ARG A 92 2.76 8.01 7.24
N ALA A 93 3.50 7.06 7.75
CA ALA A 93 3.16 5.65 7.70
C ALA A 93 2.45 5.26 9.01
N LEU A 94 1.38 4.52 8.90
CA LEU A 94 0.65 3.93 10.03
C LEU A 94 0.94 2.43 10.04
N CYS A 95 1.30 1.91 11.21
CA CYS A 95 1.36 0.48 11.49
C CYS A 95 0.25 0.15 12.48
N TYR A 96 -0.49 -0.93 12.26
CA TYR A 96 -1.66 -1.22 13.08
C TYR A 96 -1.98 -2.70 13.20
N GLY A 97 -2.71 -3.03 14.28
CA GLY A 97 -3.13 -4.39 14.55
C GLY A 97 -1.95 -5.32 14.77
N GLY A 98 -2.02 -6.51 14.21
CA GLY A 98 -1.05 -7.58 14.43
C GLY A 98 -1.21 -8.23 15.79
N GLY A 99 -0.29 -9.10 16.14
CA GLY A 99 -0.27 -9.64 17.48
C GLY A 99 0.40 -10.98 17.64
N SER A 100 1.21 -11.05 18.68
CA SER A 100 1.74 -12.29 19.22
C SER A 100 1.90 -12.10 20.75
N PRO A 101 1.22 -12.85 21.62
CA PRO A 101 0.36 -14.00 21.30
C PRO A 101 -1.10 -13.65 20.94
N SER A 102 -1.54 -12.40 21.10
CA SER A 102 -2.94 -11.98 20.89
C SER A 102 -3.02 -10.79 19.96
N ALA A 103 -4.06 -10.74 19.11
CA ALA A 103 -4.30 -9.61 18.25
C ALA A 103 -4.53 -8.31 19.07
N THR A 104 -4.02 -7.19 18.56
CA THR A 104 -4.15 -5.87 19.16
C THR A 104 -5.00 -4.94 18.30
N ASN A 105 -5.48 -3.85 18.89
CA ASN A 105 -6.20 -2.78 18.19
C ASN A 105 -5.35 -1.50 18.05
N LYS A 106 -4.09 -1.52 18.42
CA LYS A 106 -3.22 -0.35 18.39
C LYS A 106 -2.96 0.16 16.97
N ILE A 107 -2.89 1.49 16.85
CA ILE A 107 -2.41 2.19 15.66
C ILE A 107 -1.23 3.06 16.10
N GLU A 108 -0.11 2.93 15.43
CA GLU A 108 1.06 3.81 15.57
C GLU A 108 1.37 4.52 14.28
N PHE A 109 1.96 5.71 14.37
CA PHE A 109 2.44 6.42 13.20
C PHE A 109 3.93 6.74 13.26
N TYR A 110 4.50 6.85 12.07
CA TYR A 110 5.91 7.13 11.80
C TYR A 110 6.00 8.28 10.80
N THR A 111 6.83 9.29 11.07
CA THR A 111 7.11 10.35 10.10
C THR A 111 8.14 9.84 9.09
N ILE A 112 7.73 9.59 7.85
CA ILE A 112 8.53 8.88 6.84
C ILE A 112 9.89 9.55 6.59
N SER A 113 9.96 10.87 6.63
CA SER A 113 11.20 11.62 6.38
C SER A 113 12.21 11.61 7.53
N THR A 114 11.85 11.11 8.70
CA THR A 114 12.68 11.23 9.92
C THR A 114 13.10 9.85 10.40
N LYS A 115 14.34 9.47 10.13
CA LYS A 115 14.90 8.19 10.60
C LYS A 115 15.08 8.17 12.12
N GLY A 116 15.07 6.97 12.70
CA GLY A 116 15.33 6.74 14.12
C GLY A 116 14.12 7.00 15.02
N ASN A 117 12.95 7.20 14.46
CA ASN A 117 11.73 7.33 15.22
C ASN A 117 11.24 5.97 15.71
N SER A 118 10.89 5.93 16.98
CA SER A 118 9.97 4.92 17.50
C SER A 118 8.54 5.30 17.13
N GLY A 119 7.66 4.30 17.00
CA GLY A 119 6.25 4.54 16.76
C GLY A 119 5.63 5.47 17.78
N ILE A 120 4.80 6.36 17.32
CA ILE A 120 4.02 7.27 18.18
C ILE A 120 2.58 6.79 18.19
N ASP A 121 1.99 6.71 19.37
CA ASP A 121 0.60 6.33 19.53
C ASP A 121 -0.30 7.24 18.69
N PHE A 122 -1.11 6.64 17.83
CA PHE A 122 -2.08 7.34 17.00
C PHE A 122 -3.50 7.24 17.57
N GLY A 123 -3.84 6.09 18.13
CA GLY A 123 -5.16 5.71 18.62
C GLY A 123 -5.42 4.22 18.42
N ASP A 124 -6.67 3.83 18.44
CA ASP A 124 -7.09 2.42 18.40
C ASP A 124 -8.00 2.13 17.20
N LEU A 125 -7.90 0.91 16.65
CA LEU A 125 -8.90 0.33 15.75
C LEU A 125 -10.23 0.11 16.49
N THR A 126 -11.31 -0.04 15.75
CA THR A 126 -12.63 -0.39 16.31
C THR A 126 -12.70 -1.84 16.83
N PHE A 127 -11.73 -2.68 16.44
CA PHE A 127 -11.61 -4.09 16.83
C PHE A 127 -10.13 -4.50 16.86
N THR A 128 -9.80 -5.60 17.54
CA THR A 128 -8.45 -6.18 17.43
C THR A 128 -8.32 -6.86 16.08
N ALA A 129 -7.20 -6.65 15.37
CA ALA A 129 -7.02 -7.21 14.04
C ALA A 129 -5.63 -7.84 13.86
N ARG A 130 -5.61 -9.02 13.23
CA ARG A 130 -4.43 -9.69 12.72
C ARG A 130 -4.61 -9.94 11.23
N GLN A 131 -3.56 -9.77 10.43
CA GLN A 131 -3.60 -9.86 8.96
C GLN A 131 -4.68 -8.96 8.30
N PRO A 132 -4.84 -7.70 8.73
CA PRO A 132 -5.79 -6.81 8.09
C PRO A 132 -5.28 -6.37 6.72
N GLY A 133 -6.20 -6.22 5.76
CA GLY A 133 -5.92 -5.54 4.51
C GLY A 133 -5.83 -4.02 4.70
N ASN A 134 -5.36 -3.31 3.69
CA ASN A 134 -5.20 -1.86 3.75
C ASN A 134 -5.56 -1.17 2.45
N ALA A 135 -6.13 0.02 2.55
CA ALA A 135 -6.25 0.95 1.44
C ALA A 135 -6.02 2.38 1.94
N CYS A 136 -5.57 3.26 1.08
CA CYS A 136 -5.35 4.66 1.44
C CYS A 136 -5.60 5.61 0.28
N ASN A 137 -5.80 6.86 0.65
CA ASN A 137 -5.64 8.01 -0.23
C ASN A 137 -4.89 9.12 0.52
N SER A 138 -4.75 10.30 -0.06
CA SER A 138 -3.99 11.41 0.54
C SER A 138 -4.53 11.91 1.90
N THR A 139 -5.72 11.49 2.33
CA THR A 139 -6.35 11.98 3.57
C THR A 139 -6.79 10.86 4.51
N ARG A 140 -7.14 9.70 3.97
CA ARG A 140 -7.70 8.58 4.74
C ARG A 140 -6.85 7.33 4.61
N SER A 141 -6.68 6.68 5.73
CA SER A 141 -6.15 5.32 5.85
C SER A 141 -7.28 4.38 6.25
N LEU A 142 -7.51 3.34 5.47
CA LEU A 142 -8.53 2.32 5.69
C LEU A 142 -7.86 1.02 6.12
N MET A 143 -8.44 0.38 7.13
CA MET A 143 -8.04 -0.90 7.68
C MET A 143 -9.19 -1.87 7.44
N CYS A 144 -8.93 -2.98 6.77
CA CYS A 144 -9.96 -3.79 6.14
C CYS A 144 -9.90 -5.24 6.61
N GLY A 145 -10.93 -5.72 7.29
CA GLY A 145 -11.06 -7.12 7.69
C GLY A 145 -9.98 -7.59 8.67
N GLY A 146 -9.66 -8.87 8.61
CA GLY A 146 -8.68 -9.52 9.48
C GLY A 146 -9.32 -10.46 10.51
N TYR A 147 -8.50 -10.90 11.45
CA TYR A 147 -8.89 -11.85 12.49
C TYR A 147 -8.76 -11.21 13.87
N PRO A 148 -9.85 -11.04 14.61
CA PRO A 148 -9.80 -10.58 16.00
C PRO A 148 -9.25 -11.66 16.93
N SER A 149 -8.96 -11.27 18.17
CA SER A 149 -8.59 -12.22 19.23
C SER A 149 -9.86 -12.81 19.89
N PRO A 150 -9.90 -14.13 20.20
CA PRO A 150 -8.90 -15.15 19.87
C PRO A 150 -8.88 -15.48 18.38
N TYR A 151 -7.68 -15.72 17.83
CA TYR A 151 -7.51 -16.04 16.42
C TYR A 151 -8.26 -17.31 16.04
N SER A 152 -9.19 -17.19 15.09
CA SER A 152 -9.90 -18.29 14.47
C SER A 152 -10.46 -17.84 13.14
N THR A 153 -10.46 -18.70 12.15
CA THR A 153 -11.10 -18.44 10.87
C THR A 153 -12.60 -18.17 10.99
N GLY A 154 -13.24 -18.77 12.01
CA GLY A 154 -14.65 -18.53 12.33
C GLY A 154 -14.94 -17.16 12.96
N ASN A 155 -13.93 -16.45 13.44
CA ASN A 155 -14.06 -15.11 14.02
C ASN A 155 -13.64 -13.99 13.05
N ALA A 156 -13.31 -14.34 11.80
CA ALA A 156 -12.92 -13.37 10.78
C ALA A 156 -14.00 -12.31 10.59
N VAL A 157 -13.57 -11.04 10.47
CA VAL A 157 -14.48 -9.89 10.32
C VAL A 157 -14.40 -9.32 8.91
N ASN A 158 -15.48 -8.64 8.50
CA ASN A 158 -15.55 -7.88 7.25
C ASN A 158 -15.51 -6.36 7.48
N THR A 159 -15.43 -5.92 8.72
CA THR A 159 -15.45 -4.49 9.06
C THR A 159 -14.32 -3.74 8.40
N ILE A 160 -14.65 -2.60 7.80
CA ILE A 160 -13.70 -1.59 7.36
C ILE A 160 -13.76 -0.44 8.36
N CYS A 161 -12.65 -0.09 8.95
CA CYS A 161 -12.55 1.15 9.71
C CYS A 161 -11.53 2.09 9.07
N TYR A 162 -11.60 3.38 9.41
CA TYR A 162 -10.71 4.38 8.86
C TYR A 162 -10.28 5.42 9.88
N VAL A 163 -9.15 6.05 9.57
CA VAL A 163 -8.68 7.25 10.25
C VAL A 163 -8.38 8.36 9.23
N THR A 164 -8.45 9.62 9.67
CA THR A 164 -7.85 10.74 8.94
C THR A 164 -6.36 10.76 9.25
N THR A 165 -5.51 10.44 8.29
CA THR A 165 -4.09 10.12 8.51
C THR A 165 -3.30 11.23 9.22
N GLN A 166 -3.68 12.49 9.05
CA GLN A 166 -2.99 13.63 9.68
C GLN A 166 -3.51 14.00 11.06
N THR A 167 -4.61 13.39 11.52
CA THR A 167 -5.24 13.70 12.81
C THR A 167 -5.28 12.46 13.69
N THR A 168 -4.51 12.47 14.78
CA THR A 168 -4.50 11.36 15.74
C THR A 168 -5.87 11.18 16.39
N GLY A 169 -6.22 9.94 16.64
CA GLY A 169 -7.50 9.55 17.26
C GLY A 169 -7.89 8.14 16.84
N ASN A 170 -8.91 7.62 17.50
CA ASN A 170 -9.41 6.28 17.23
C ASN A 170 -10.05 6.18 15.84
N ALA A 171 -9.97 5.00 15.26
CA ALA A 171 -10.62 4.69 14.00
C ALA A 171 -12.15 4.76 14.12
N LEU A 172 -12.78 5.13 13.03
CA LEU A 172 -14.23 5.18 12.88
C LEU A 172 -14.68 4.11 11.90
N ASP A 173 -15.94 3.70 12.02
CA ASP A 173 -16.56 2.79 11.08
C ASP A 173 -16.64 3.42 9.68
N PHE A 174 -16.26 2.64 8.66
CA PHE A 174 -16.34 3.03 7.25
C PHE A 174 -17.45 2.28 6.53
N GLY A 175 -17.65 1.01 6.84
CA GLY A 175 -18.54 0.05 6.21
C GLY A 175 -17.96 -1.36 6.25
N ASP A 176 -18.43 -2.25 5.36
CA ASP A 176 -18.09 -3.66 5.35
C ASP A 176 -17.51 -4.12 4.02
N LEU A 177 -16.59 -5.07 4.07
CA LEU A 177 -16.16 -5.89 2.93
C LEU A 177 -17.26 -6.88 2.51
N VAL A 178 -17.19 -7.36 1.28
CA VAL A 178 -18.04 -8.47 0.79
C VAL A 178 -17.67 -9.79 1.49
N THR A 179 -16.40 -9.96 1.83
CA THR A 179 -15.85 -11.18 2.46
C THR A 179 -15.26 -10.87 3.82
N THR A 180 -15.22 -11.85 4.71
CA THR A 180 -14.52 -11.70 6.01
C THR A 180 -13.06 -12.14 5.90
N GLY A 181 -12.23 -11.72 6.86
CA GLY A 181 -10.87 -12.24 7.08
C GLY A 181 -9.77 -11.48 6.40
N GLU A 182 -8.70 -12.18 6.09
CA GLU A 182 -7.53 -11.64 5.41
C GLU A 182 -7.89 -11.06 4.04
N GLN A 183 -7.34 -9.90 3.74
CA GLN A 183 -7.54 -9.25 2.45
C GLN A 183 -6.22 -8.81 1.83
N THR A 184 -6.07 -9.07 0.55
CA THR A 184 -4.97 -8.54 -0.27
C THR A 184 -5.48 -7.33 -1.03
N MET A 185 -4.97 -6.13 -0.71
CA MET A 185 -5.50 -4.89 -1.28
C MET A 185 -4.42 -4.05 -1.95
N ALA A 186 -4.85 -3.28 -2.96
CA ALA A 186 -4.07 -2.25 -3.62
C ALA A 186 -4.89 -0.96 -3.70
N SER A 187 -4.25 0.19 -3.57
CA SER A 187 -4.92 1.49 -3.51
C SER A 187 -4.66 2.33 -4.75
N SER A 188 -5.62 3.18 -5.07
CA SER A 188 -5.49 4.38 -5.88
C SER A 188 -6.03 5.58 -5.09
N PRO A 189 -5.88 6.84 -5.57
CA PRO A 189 -6.45 7.98 -4.87
C PRO A 189 -7.97 7.88 -4.62
N THR A 190 -8.69 7.11 -5.42
CA THR A 190 -10.15 7.02 -5.35
C THR A 190 -10.70 5.67 -4.90
N ARG A 191 -9.92 4.59 -5.04
CA ARG A 191 -10.39 3.23 -4.79
C ARG A 191 -9.34 2.39 -4.05
N GLY A 192 -9.81 1.60 -3.09
CA GLY A 192 -9.11 0.43 -2.60
C GLY A 192 -9.69 -0.80 -3.30
N VAL A 193 -8.85 -1.59 -3.95
CA VAL A 193 -9.23 -2.82 -4.67
C VAL A 193 -8.63 -4.01 -3.96
N GLY A 194 -9.47 -4.97 -3.58
CA GLY A 194 -9.08 -6.23 -2.93
C GLY A 194 -9.28 -7.43 -3.83
N ILE A 195 -8.43 -8.42 -3.70
CA ILE A 195 -8.55 -9.71 -4.40
C ILE A 195 -8.33 -10.88 -3.45
N GLY A 196 -9.12 -11.93 -3.57
CA GLY A 196 -8.95 -13.17 -2.83
C GLY A 196 -8.97 -12.97 -1.31
N GLY A 197 -8.06 -13.63 -0.63
CA GLY A 197 -7.93 -13.66 0.83
C GLY A 197 -8.25 -15.02 1.41
N TYR A 198 -8.33 -15.08 2.73
CA TYR A 198 -8.74 -16.28 3.45
C TYR A 198 -9.82 -15.90 4.47
N GLY A 199 -11.00 -16.49 4.35
CA GLY A 199 -12.12 -16.18 5.22
C GLY A 199 -13.43 -16.76 4.70
N VAL A 200 -14.54 -16.11 5.01
CA VAL A 200 -15.87 -16.48 4.54
C VAL A 200 -16.33 -15.51 3.46
N GLY A 201 -16.86 -16.03 2.38
CA GLY A 201 -17.38 -15.26 1.25
C GLY A 201 -18.32 -16.10 0.40
N PRO A 202 -18.93 -15.50 -0.65
CA PRO A 202 -19.83 -16.22 -1.55
C PRO A 202 -19.25 -17.50 -2.15
N SER A 203 -17.96 -17.52 -2.49
CA SER A 203 -17.27 -18.71 -3.02
C SER A 203 -16.86 -19.73 -1.95
N ALA A 204 -16.82 -19.32 -0.67
CA ALA A 204 -16.33 -20.14 0.44
C ALA A 204 -17.15 -19.90 1.72
N PRO A 205 -18.40 -20.36 1.80
CA PRO A 205 -19.30 -20.06 2.92
C PRO A 205 -18.88 -20.71 4.25
N SER A 206 -17.98 -21.69 4.21
CA SER A 206 -17.46 -22.38 5.41
C SER A 206 -16.08 -21.87 5.85
N GLY A 207 -15.54 -20.86 5.17
CA GLY A 207 -14.19 -20.33 5.41
C GLY A 207 -13.12 -21.13 4.68
N ALA A 208 -12.52 -20.50 3.68
CA ALA A 208 -11.40 -21.03 2.90
C ALA A 208 -10.67 -19.91 2.16
N ARG A 209 -9.80 -20.28 1.25
CA ARG A 209 -9.22 -19.33 0.28
C ARG A 209 -10.31 -18.84 -0.68
N LEU A 210 -10.27 -17.56 -0.97
CA LEU A 210 -11.31 -16.83 -1.69
C LEU A 210 -10.92 -16.54 -3.15
N THR A 211 -11.91 -16.28 -3.98
CA THR A 211 -11.76 -15.82 -5.37
C THR A 211 -12.31 -14.42 -5.59
N GLU A 212 -13.10 -13.90 -4.67
CA GLU A 212 -13.80 -12.61 -4.82
C GLU A 212 -12.81 -11.46 -5.02
N CYS A 213 -13.14 -10.59 -5.99
CA CYS A 213 -12.50 -9.32 -6.22
C CYS A 213 -13.49 -8.21 -5.86
N GLN A 214 -13.11 -7.33 -4.95
CA GLN A 214 -13.98 -6.31 -4.41
C GLN A 214 -13.29 -4.95 -4.37
N PHE A 215 -14.05 -3.87 -4.31
CA PHE A 215 -13.50 -2.53 -4.16
C PHE A 215 -14.33 -1.67 -3.21
N VAL A 216 -13.67 -0.67 -2.65
CA VAL A 216 -14.29 0.43 -1.90
C VAL A 216 -13.89 1.77 -2.53
N THR A 217 -14.79 2.75 -2.46
CA THR A 217 -14.49 4.14 -2.82
C THR A 217 -13.94 4.87 -1.60
N THR A 218 -12.66 5.24 -1.61
CA THR A 218 -11.96 5.76 -0.42
C THR A 218 -12.48 7.10 0.10
N HIS A 219 -13.16 7.89 -0.74
CA HIS A 219 -13.68 9.22 -0.38
C HIS A 219 -15.06 9.20 0.29
N THR A 220 -15.86 8.17 0.04
CA THR A 220 -17.22 8.06 0.57
C THR A 220 -17.34 6.86 1.47
N LEU A 221 -17.98 7.02 2.63
CA LEU A 221 -18.29 5.89 3.50
C LEU A 221 -19.23 4.92 2.79
N GLY A 222 -19.14 3.64 3.13
CA GLY A 222 -20.03 2.60 2.61
C GLY A 222 -19.31 1.27 2.39
N ASN A 223 -20.10 0.26 2.09
CA ASN A 223 -19.64 -1.11 1.91
C ASN A 223 -18.88 -1.30 0.60
N ALA A 224 -18.06 -2.33 0.57
CA ALA A 224 -17.40 -2.80 -0.64
C ALA A 224 -18.39 -3.41 -1.63
N PHE A 225 -17.99 -3.40 -2.90
CA PHE A 225 -18.74 -4.02 -3.99
C PHE A 225 -17.87 -5.07 -4.67
N GLU A 226 -18.45 -6.25 -4.90
CA GLU A 226 -17.84 -7.27 -5.73
C GLU A 226 -17.90 -6.86 -7.21
N PHE A 227 -16.83 -7.11 -7.97
CA PHE A 227 -16.79 -6.78 -9.39
C PHE A 227 -16.30 -7.93 -10.28
N ALA A 228 -15.61 -8.91 -9.73
CA ALA A 228 -15.08 -10.05 -10.49
C ALA A 228 -14.68 -11.19 -9.54
N ASN A 229 -14.24 -12.31 -10.13
CA ASN A 229 -13.60 -13.41 -9.43
C ASN A 229 -12.26 -13.77 -10.05
N LEU A 230 -11.29 -14.16 -9.23
CA LEU A 230 -10.05 -14.78 -9.68
C LEU A 230 -10.33 -16.10 -10.42
N GLN A 231 -9.39 -16.55 -11.24
CA GLN A 231 -9.45 -17.88 -11.88
C GLN A 231 -9.19 -19.02 -10.89
N ALA A 232 -8.42 -18.74 -9.85
CA ALA A 232 -8.08 -19.68 -8.80
C ALA A 232 -8.04 -18.95 -7.46
N VAL A 233 -8.34 -19.66 -6.39
CA VAL A 233 -8.28 -19.14 -5.02
C VAL A 233 -6.88 -18.65 -4.67
N ARG A 234 -6.80 -17.55 -3.91
CA ARG A 234 -5.52 -16.90 -3.55
C ARG A 234 -5.63 -16.23 -2.18
N ASN A 235 -4.64 -16.48 -1.33
CA ASN A 235 -4.47 -15.82 -0.04
C ASN A 235 -2.99 -15.50 0.20
N ASP A 236 -2.65 -14.83 1.30
CA ASP A 236 -1.26 -14.47 1.65
C ASP A 236 -0.48 -13.78 0.51
N ALA A 237 -1.20 -13.22 -0.46
CA ALA A 237 -0.62 -12.38 -1.50
C ALA A 237 -0.43 -10.95 -0.98
N THR A 238 0.27 -10.13 -1.72
CA THR A 238 0.39 -8.70 -1.42
C THR A 238 -0.07 -7.85 -2.59
N GLY A 239 -0.57 -6.66 -2.30
CA GLY A 239 -1.07 -5.73 -3.31
C GLY A 239 -0.51 -4.32 -3.10
N CYS A 240 -0.02 -3.72 -4.17
CA CYS A 240 0.36 -2.31 -4.25
C CYS A 240 0.12 -1.80 -5.67
N GLY A 241 0.43 -0.55 -5.96
CA GLY A 241 0.19 -0.05 -7.31
C GLY A 241 0.37 1.45 -7.42
N ASN A 242 -0.14 1.99 -8.52
CA ASN A 242 -0.19 3.41 -8.76
C ASN A 242 -1.64 3.88 -9.00
N ASN A 243 -1.83 5.10 -9.45
CA ASN A 243 -3.16 5.64 -9.74
C ASN A 243 -3.94 4.93 -10.84
N VAL A 244 -3.28 4.10 -11.67
CA VAL A 244 -3.90 3.38 -12.80
C VAL A 244 -4.11 1.91 -12.48
N ARG A 245 -3.09 1.23 -11.93
CA ARG A 245 -3.06 -0.22 -11.75
C ARG A 245 -2.79 -0.62 -10.31
N GLY A 246 -3.60 -1.53 -9.79
CA GLY A 246 -3.27 -2.37 -8.65
C GLY A 246 -2.58 -3.64 -9.13
N VAL A 247 -1.41 -3.95 -8.56
CA VAL A 247 -0.59 -5.11 -8.88
C VAL A 247 -0.57 -6.03 -7.67
N PHE A 248 -0.84 -7.30 -7.88
CA PHE A 248 -0.97 -8.31 -6.83
C PHE A 248 0.03 -9.44 -7.09
N MET A 249 0.84 -9.75 -6.10
CA MET A 249 2.03 -10.58 -6.25
C MET A 249 2.00 -11.81 -5.34
N GLY A 250 2.42 -12.97 -5.86
CA GLY A 250 2.59 -14.21 -5.13
C GLY A 250 1.35 -14.71 -4.40
N GLY A 251 1.52 -15.37 -3.29
CA GLY A 251 0.47 -15.85 -2.40
C GLY A 251 0.29 -17.35 -2.37
N GLY A 252 -0.57 -17.80 -1.46
CA GLY A 252 -1.04 -19.17 -1.36
C GLY A 252 -2.15 -19.44 -2.37
N GLY A 253 -2.11 -20.58 -3.03
CA GLY A 253 -3.12 -21.03 -3.97
C GLY A 253 -3.56 -22.47 -3.68
N SER A 254 -4.37 -23.03 -4.55
CA SER A 254 -4.65 -24.46 -4.58
C SER A 254 -4.29 -24.99 -5.96
N PRO A 255 -3.43 -26.02 -6.07
CA PRO A 255 -2.94 -26.90 -5.01
C PRO A 255 -1.70 -26.37 -4.27
N ALA A 256 -1.06 -25.25 -4.67
CA ALA A 256 0.19 -24.77 -4.09
C ALA A 256 0.28 -23.24 -4.11
N GLN A 257 1.33 -22.73 -3.45
CA GLN A 257 1.74 -21.33 -3.56
C GLN A 257 2.12 -20.98 -5.01
N THR A 258 2.07 -19.67 -5.33
CA THR A 258 2.31 -19.19 -6.69
C THR A 258 3.36 -18.07 -6.73
N ASP A 259 4.01 -17.97 -7.87
CA ASP A 259 4.85 -16.82 -8.26
C ASP A 259 4.10 -15.83 -9.16
N ALA A 260 2.84 -16.09 -9.47
CA ALA A 260 2.05 -15.27 -10.40
C ALA A 260 1.90 -13.83 -9.92
N ILE A 261 2.05 -12.90 -10.83
CA ILE A 261 1.70 -11.51 -10.66
C ILE A 261 0.47 -11.23 -11.52
N THR A 262 -0.55 -10.62 -10.94
CA THR A 262 -1.75 -10.18 -11.65
C THR A 262 -2.00 -8.70 -11.42
N PHE A 263 -2.76 -8.05 -12.29
CA PHE A 263 -3.14 -6.66 -12.11
C PHE A 263 -4.62 -6.40 -12.38
N VAL A 264 -5.11 -5.31 -11.83
CA VAL A 264 -6.44 -4.74 -12.09
C VAL A 264 -6.27 -3.25 -12.41
N GLU A 265 -6.94 -2.76 -13.41
CA GLU A 265 -7.04 -1.32 -13.63
C GLU A 265 -8.10 -0.72 -12.73
N HIS A 266 -7.71 0.23 -11.87
CA HIS A 266 -8.60 0.81 -10.86
C HIS A 266 -9.86 1.46 -11.44
N ALA A 267 -9.78 2.01 -12.64
CA ALA A 267 -10.90 2.72 -13.27
C ALA A 267 -11.94 1.77 -13.87
N SER A 268 -11.50 0.72 -14.57
CA SER A 268 -12.38 -0.18 -15.33
C SER A 268 -12.84 -1.41 -14.54
N LEU A 269 -12.11 -1.82 -13.51
CA LEU A 269 -12.46 -2.94 -12.63
C LEU A 269 -12.74 -4.25 -13.39
N GLY A 270 -11.92 -4.59 -14.34
CA GLY A 270 -12.03 -5.88 -15.03
C GLY A 270 -11.47 -7.03 -14.19
N ARG A 271 -11.76 -8.26 -14.62
CA ARG A 271 -11.16 -9.46 -14.02
C ARG A 271 -9.63 -9.31 -13.98
N PRO A 272 -8.97 -9.69 -12.86
CA PRO A 272 -7.51 -9.63 -12.78
C PRO A 272 -6.84 -10.34 -13.95
N THR A 273 -5.90 -9.65 -14.58
CA THR A 273 -5.19 -10.09 -15.78
C THR A 273 -3.78 -10.50 -15.40
N ASP A 274 -3.22 -11.47 -16.13
CA ASP A 274 -1.83 -11.86 -15.98
C ASP A 274 -0.89 -10.68 -16.24
N PHE A 275 0.06 -10.49 -15.34
CA PHE A 275 1.09 -9.46 -15.43
C PHE A 275 2.48 -10.06 -15.68
N GLY A 276 2.74 -11.23 -15.10
CA GLY A 276 4.02 -11.92 -15.13
C GLY A 276 4.29 -12.75 -13.89
N THR A 277 5.56 -12.92 -13.51
CA THR A 277 5.94 -13.78 -12.39
C THR A 277 6.98 -13.14 -11.49
N LEU A 278 6.97 -13.51 -10.21
CA LEU A 278 8.08 -13.31 -9.28
C LEU A 278 9.30 -14.16 -9.70
N ILE A 279 10.44 -13.89 -9.12
CA ILE A 279 11.66 -14.70 -9.31
C ILE A 279 11.45 -16.10 -8.74
N ALA A 280 10.71 -16.22 -7.65
CA ALA A 280 10.38 -17.47 -7.00
C ALA A 280 8.99 -17.44 -6.35
N ILE A 281 8.41 -18.62 -6.17
CA ILE A 281 7.17 -18.82 -5.39
C ILE A 281 7.33 -18.17 -4.01
N SER A 282 6.38 -17.32 -3.63
CA SER A 282 6.43 -16.58 -2.36
C SER A 282 5.05 -16.25 -1.82
N GLN A 283 4.91 -16.24 -0.50
CA GLN A 283 3.70 -15.84 0.23
C GLN A 283 4.05 -15.09 1.53
N SER A 284 3.05 -14.56 2.23
CA SER A 284 3.19 -13.90 3.53
C SER A 284 4.27 -12.80 3.49
N HIS A 285 4.22 -11.98 2.46
CA HIS A 285 5.13 -10.87 2.21
C HIS A 285 4.35 -9.57 2.12
N ALA A 286 5.05 -8.45 2.24
CA ALA A 286 4.45 -7.15 1.99
C ALA A 286 4.83 -6.62 0.60
N SER A 287 4.19 -5.55 0.21
CA SER A 287 4.58 -4.78 -0.97
C SER A 287 4.35 -3.30 -0.77
N THR A 288 5.12 -2.54 -1.51
CA THR A 288 5.00 -1.09 -1.57
C THR A 288 5.33 -0.61 -2.97
N SER A 289 4.96 0.62 -3.32
CA SER A 289 5.12 1.10 -4.68
C SER A 289 5.30 2.62 -4.75
N ASN A 290 5.89 3.07 -5.84
CA ASN A 290 5.75 4.42 -6.34
C ASN A 290 4.96 4.42 -7.66
N HIS A 291 4.95 5.52 -8.39
CA HIS A 291 4.24 5.62 -9.66
C HIS A 291 4.74 4.67 -10.75
N VAL A 292 6.00 4.19 -10.65
CA VAL A 292 6.68 3.40 -11.68
C VAL A 292 6.87 1.95 -11.26
N ARG A 293 7.28 1.71 -10.01
CA ARG A 293 7.69 0.39 -9.53
C ARG A 293 6.79 -0.11 -8.42
N ALA A 294 6.44 -1.38 -8.49
CA ALA A 294 5.89 -2.17 -7.40
C ALA A 294 7.00 -3.08 -6.85
N VAL A 295 7.26 -3.01 -5.57
CA VAL A 295 8.30 -3.77 -4.87
C VAL A 295 7.63 -4.76 -3.92
N LYS A 296 7.92 -6.04 -4.10
CA LYS A 296 7.61 -7.11 -3.15
C LYS A 296 8.78 -7.21 -2.16
N THR A 297 8.47 -7.21 -0.89
CA THR A 297 9.49 -7.34 0.17
C THR A 297 9.71 -8.80 0.53
N ASN A 298 10.61 -9.11 1.45
CA ASN A 298 10.90 -10.43 2.02
C ASN A 298 9.75 -11.46 1.90
N GLY A 299 9.48 -12.29 2.88
CA GLY A 299 8.38 -13.26 2.89
C GLY A 299 8.86 -14.71 2.93
N TYR A 300 7.91 -15.62 2.90
CA TYR A 300 8.17 -17.06 2.93
C TYR A 300 8.26 -17.61 1.50
N ARG A 301 9.40 -18.21 1.15
CA ARG A 301 9.56 -18.95 -0.10
C ARG A 301 8.98 -20.36 0.05
N GLY A 302 8.17 -20.75 -0.90
CA GLY A 302 7.64 -22.10 -0.98
C GLY A 302 8.68 -23.15 -1.41
N SER A 303 8.19 -24.37 -1.64
CA SER A 303 9.04 -25.47 -2.14
C SER A 303 9.83 -25.05 -3.39
N PRO A 304 11.12 -25.44 -3.52
CA PRO A 304 11.87 -26.35 -2.65
C PRO A 304 12.55 -25.69 -1.43
N VAL A 305 12.58 -24.39 -1.32
CA VAL A 305 13.34 -23.68 -0.27
C VAL A 305 12.66 -23.78 1.10
N SER A 306 11.33 -23.55 1.15
CA SER A 306 10.50 -23.63 2.38
C SER A 306 11.07 -22.85 3.57
N ALA A 307 11.44 -21.60 3.36
CA ALA A 307 12.05 -20.72 4.37
C ALA A 307 11.72 -19.25 4.13
N SER A 308 11.72 -18.46 5.19
CA SER A 308 11.71 -17.00 5.12
C SER A 308 12.97 -16.50 4.43
N ASN A 309 12.85 -15.37 3.72
CA ASN A 309 13.98 -14.78 2.99
C ASN A 309 14.01 -13.24 3.21
N ASN A 310 15.12 -12.62 2.79
CA ASN A 310 15.33 -11.18 2.85
C ASN A 310 15.31 -10.50 1.47
N ILE A 311 14.97 -11.22 0.40
CA ILE A 311 15.10 -10.73 -0.96
C ILE A 311 13.90 -9.87 -1.33
N PHE A 312 14.17 -8.65 -1.83
CA PHE A 312 13.20 -7.77 -2.45
C PHE A 312 13.22 -7.94 -3.95
N GLU A 313 12.04 -7.93 -4.54
CA GLU A 313 11.85 -8.07 -5.98
C GLU A 313 10.93 -6.93 -6.47
N PHE A 314 11.13 -6.43 -7.69
CA PHE A 314 10.30 -5.39 -8.25
C PHE A 314 9.87 -5.65 -9.68
N VAL A 315 8.77 -5.00 -10.05
CA VAL A 315 8.28 -4.91 -11.44
C VAL A 315 7.98 -3.45 -11.78
N ASN A 316 8.05 -3.10 -13.06
CA ASN A 316 7.54 -1.83 -13.56
C ASN A 316 6.03 -1.95 -13.79
N ILE A 317 5.24 -1.13 -13.10
CA ILE A 317 3.77 -1.22 -13.11
C ILE A 317 3.16 -1.04 -14.51
N ALA A 318 3.80 -0.24 -15.37
CA ALA A 318 3.30 0.04 -16.71
C ALA A 318 3.56 -1.11 -17.72
N SER A 319 4.62 -1.90 -17.48
CA SER A 319 5.06 -2.92 -18.42
C SER A 319 5.00 -4.31 -17.85
N GLY A 320 4.19 -5.19 -18.04
CA GLY A 320 4.19 -6.56 -17.51
C GLY A 320 5.53 -7.28 -17.66
N GLY A 321 5.67 -8.41 -17.02
CA GLY A 321 6.84 -9.27 -17.15
C GLY A 321 7.31 -9.88 -15.83
N ARG A 322 8.46 -10.51 -15.87
CA ARG A 322 9.08 -11.15 -14.70
C ARG A 322 9.70 -10.09 -13.79
N ALA A 323 9.55 -10.29 -12.48
CA ALA A 323 10.22 -9.48 -11.48
C ALA A 323 11.74 -9.57 -11.58
N THR A 324 12.39 -8.49 -11.17
CA THR A 324 13.85 -8.36 -11.08
C THR A 324 14.22 -8.15 -9.62
N GLU A 325 15.38 -8.61 -9.21
CA GLU A 325 15.90 -8.37 -7.86
C GLU A 325 16.07 -6.87 -7.63
N PHE A 326 15.62 -6.42 -6.48
CA PHE A 326 15.72 -5.03 -6.04
C PHE A 326 16.92 -4.84 -5.10
N GLY A 327 17.10 -5.74 -4.16
CA GLY A 327 18.08 -5.76 -3.08
C GLY A 327 17.58 -6.61 -1.93
N ASP A 328 18.20 -6.43 -0.77
CA ASP A 328 17.93 -7.23 0.42
C ASP A 328 17.41 -6.39 1.58
N SER A 329 16.52 -6.99 2.38
CA SER A 329 16.15 -6.52 3.72
C SER A 329 17.33 -6.71 4.70
N THR A 330 17.35 -5.93 5.75
CA THR A 330 18.28 -6.15 6.88
C THR A 330 17.95 -7.43 7.65
N TYR A 331 16.77 -8.01 7.43
CA TYR A 331 16.25 -9.16 8.15
C TYR A 331 15.52 -10.15 7.22
N SER A 332 15.66 -11.45 7.50
CA SER A 332 14.87 -12.51 6.85
C SER A 332 13.59 -12.73 7.65
N GLY A 333 12.43 -12.49 7.05
CA GLY A 333 11.16 -12.62 7.75
C GLY A 333 9.97 -12.83 6.82
N SER A 334 8.83 -13.11 7.41
CA SER A 334 7.53 -13.21 6.77
C SER A 334 6.50 -12.36 7.53
N ALA A 335 5.25 -12.37 7.09
CA ALA A 335 4.16 -11.65 7.75
C ALA A 335 4.39 -10.14 7.96
N SER A 336 5.22 -9.52 7.13
CA SER A 336 5.54 -8.09 7.17
C SER A 336 4.44 -7.23 6.55
N ALA A 337 4.49 -5.92 6.84
CA ALA A 337 3.66 -4.91 6.19
C ALA A 337 4.54 -3.80 5.62
N ALA A 338 4.05 -3.03 4.67
CA ALA A 338 4.81 -1.93 4.09
C ALA A 338 3.92 -0.78 3.63
N HIS A 339 4.48 0.41 3.68
CA HIS A 339 3.87 1.62 3.12
C HIS A 339 4.93 2.51 2.49
N CYS A 340 4.55 3.22 1.42
CA CYS A 340 5.40 4.21 0.75
C CYS A 340 4.67 5.54 0.63
N ASN A 341 5.41 6.63 0.76
CA ASN A 341 4.90 7.98 0.59
C ASN A 341 4.41 8.33 -0.83
N ALA A 342 4.55 7.42 -1.79
CA ALA A 342 4.04 7.54 -3.15
C ALA A 342 3.11 6.37 -3.55
N GLN A 343 2.69 5.54 -2.58
CA GLN A 343 1.87 4.35 -2.84
C GLN A 343 0.48 4.74 -3.35
N GLY A 344 -0.01 3.96 -4.33
CA GLY A 344 -1.35 4.17 -4.88
C GLY A 344 -1.52 5.48 -5.66
N GLY A 345 -0.45 6.22 -5.92
CA GLY A 345 -0.52 7.52 -6.58
C GLY A 345 -0.76 8.69 -5.62
N LEU A 346 -0.35 8.52 -4.37
CA LEU A 346 -0.34 9.57 -3.34
C LEU A 346 0.46 10.81 -3.77
#